data_89d3941b3512248a886f914aab17548e
#
_entry.id   89d3941b3512248a886f914aab17548e
#
_cell.length_a   1.000
_cell.length_b   1.000
_cell.length_c   1.000
_cell.angle_alpha   90.00
_cell.angle_beta   90.00
_cell.angle_gamma   90.00
#
_symmetry.space_group_name_H-M   'P 1'
#
loop_
_entity.id
_entity.type
_entity.pdbx_description
1 polymer ?
#
loop_
_entity_poly.entity_id
_entity_poly.type
_entity_poly.pdbx_seq_one_letter_code
_entity_poly.pdbx_strand_id
1 'polypeptide(L)'
;MYIDRILYPIYTLGPGSRVVIWTKGCSKRCKNCSNPELWNINKSKNRDVKCLFQIILNISKENHIDGITFTGGDPLEQFNELIEFIGLLKNITNDILVYTGDYFKDLGKDIQEEIKKNIPILIDGPYIDELNFKDVKLRGSKNQNIIYFNKKLRHTYKQYMSKDRMIQNVIMGRKLISVGIHNK
;
A
#
# COMPACT_ATOMS: atom_id res chain seq x y z
N MET A 1 -9.75 1.83 -11.69
CA MET A 1 -8.94 0.90 -10.86
C MET A 1 -9.80 -0.23 -10.28
N TYR A 2 -9.25 -1.43 -10.21
CA TYR A 2 -9.86 -2.56 -9.51
C TYR A 2 -9.47 -2.52 -8.04
N ILE A 3 -10.42 -2.15 -7.17
CA ILE A 3 -10.24 -2.00 -5.73
C ILE A 3 -11.07 -3.06 -5.00
N ASP A 4 -10.47 -3.74 -4.04
CA ASP A 4 -11.20 -4.69 -3.19
C ASP A 4 -11.86 -3.99 -2.01
N ARG A 5 -11.06 -3.23 -1.24
CA ARG A 5 -11.51 -2.54 -0.03
C ARG A 5 -10.69 -1.28 0.24
N ILE A 6 -11.30 -0.35 0.94
CA ILE A 6 -10.68 0.86 1.50
C ILE A 6 -11.02 0.86 2.98
N LEU A 7 -10.02 0.99 3.84
CA LEU A 7 -10.20 1.03 5.30
C LEU A 7 -9.52 2.27 5.89
N TYR A 8 -10.17 2.85 6.89
CA TYR A 8 -9.67 3.97 7.69
C TYR A 8 -10.31 3.90 9.09
N PRO A 9 -9.63 4.26 10.20
CA PRO A 9 -8.19 4.46 10.28
C PRO A 9 -7.42 3.14 10.42
N ILE A 10 -6.26 3.05 9.75
CA ILE A 10 -5.33 1.94 9.90
C ILE A 10 -3.98 2.48 10.40
N TYR A 11 -3.40 1.80 11.40
CA TYR A 11 -2.15 2.19 12.07
C TYR A 11 -0.99 1.21 11.84
N THR A 12 -1.24 0.12 11.13
CA THR A 12 -0.31 -1.03 11.04
C THR A 12 0.45 -1.12 9.71
N LEU A 13 0.13 -0.27 8.75
CA LEU A 13 0.76 -0.25 7.42
C LEU A 13 1.38 1.12 7.09
N GLY A 14 2.10 1.69 8.06
CA GLY A 14 2.79 2.97 7.99
C GLY A 14 2.44 3.87 9.17
N PRO A 15 3.17 5.00 9.35
CA PRO A 15 2.99 5.90 10.48
C PRO A 15 1.65 6.65 10.42
N GLY A 16 1.10 6.93 11.61
CA GLY A 16 -0.14 7.72 11.78
C GLY A 16 -1.43 6.99 11.41
N SER A 17 -2.53 7.73 11.36
CA SER A 17 -3.84 7.26 10.92
C SER A 17 -3.92 7.30 9.40
N ARG A 18 -3.99 6.12 8.78
CA ARG A 18 -3.88 5.98 7.32
C ARG A 18 -5.17 5.49 6.69
N VAL A 19 -5.44 5.98 5.49
CA VAL A 19 -6.33 5.28 4.57
C VAL A 19 -5.51 4.20 3.89
N VAL A 20 -5.97 2.96 3.96
CA VAL A 20 -5.33 1.85 3.24
C VAL A 20 -6.27 1.33 2.15
N ILE A 21 -5.72 1.20 0.95
CA ILE A 21 -6.41 0.83 -0.28
C ILE A 21 -5.84 -0.49 -0.78
N TRP A 22 -6.68 -1.53 -0.83
CA TRP A 22 -6.30 -2.82 -1.39
C TRP A 22 -6.75 -2.92 -2.84
N THR A 23 -5.78 -3.03 -3.75
CA THR A 23 -6.04 -3.28 -5.18
C THR A 23 -6.34 -4.76 -5.43
N LYS A 24 -6.97 -5.09 -6.56
CA LYS A 24 -7.12 -6.44 -7.10
C LYS A 24 -6.29 -6.59 -8.37
N GLY A 25 -5.82 -7.79 -8.60
CA GLY A 25 -4.89 -8.14 -9.68
C GLY A 25 -3.47 -8.27 -9.14
N CYS A 26 -2.87 -9.45 -9.31
CA CYS A 26 -1.47 -9.70 -9.01
C CYS A 26 -0.99 -10.93 -9.77
N SER A 27 -0.06 -10.75 -10.68
CA SER A 27 0.54 -11.82 -11.47
C SER A 27 1.63 -12.58 -10.70
N LYS A 28 2.15 -12.02 -9.60
CA LYS A 28 3.29 -12.56 -8.82
C LYS A 28 2.99 -13.89 -8.14
N ARG A 29 1.77 -14.05 -7.60
CA ARG A 29 1.28 -15.29 -6.96
C ARG A 29 2.28 -15.89 -5.96
N CYS A 30 2.83 -15.04 -5.08
CA CYS A 30 3.82 -15.43 -4.10
C CYS A 30 3.33 -16.56 -3.19
N LYS A 31 4.20 -17.52 -2.89
CA LYS A 31 3.91 -18.59 -1.93
C LYS A 31 3.55 -18.00 -0.56
N ASN A 32 2.48 -18.49 0.05
CA ASN A 32 1.95 -18.02 1.34
C ASN A 32 1.64 -16.51 1.38
N CYS A 33 1.21 -15.95 0.23
CA CYS A 33 0.73 -14.57 0.18
C CYS A 33 -0.38 -14.33 1.22
N SER A 34 -0.35 -13.19 1.90
CA SER A 34 -1.37 -12.83 2.91
C SER A 34 -2.75 -12.55 2.30
N ASN A 35 -2.84 -12.25 1.01
CA ASN A 35 -4.10 -11.91 0.34
C ASN A 35 -4.24 -12.64 -1.02
N PRO A 36 -4.25 -13.98 -1.05
CA PRO A 36 -4.34 -14.73 -2.31
C PRO A 36 -5.67 -14.51 -3.04
N GLU A 37 -6.72 -14.11 -2.32
CA GLU A 37 -8.04 -13.76 -2.87
C GLU A 37 -8.01 -12.50 -3.75
N LEU A 38 -6.93 -11.74 -3.71
CA LEU A 38 -6.75 -10.52 -4.50
C LEU A 38 -5.98 -10.73 -5.80
N TRP A 39 -5.49 -11.93 -6.08
CA TRP A 39 -4.71 -12.21 -7.29
C TRP A 39 -5.51 -12.00 -8.57
N ASN A 40 -6.78 -12.40 -8.57
CA ASN A 40 -7.62 -12.33 -9.75
C ASN A 40 -8.42 -11.03 -9.80
N ILE A 41 -8.41 -10.39 -10.99
CA ILE A 41 -9.25 -9.23 -11.25
C ILE A 41 -10.72 -9.66 -11.26
N ASN A 42 -11.56 -8.88 -10.60
CA ASN A 42 -13.01 -8.98 -10.71
C ASN A 42 -13.52 -7.69 -11.36
N LYS A 43 -14.09 -7.79 -12.56
CA LYS A 43 -14.59 -6.64 -13.33
C LYS A 43 -15.64 -5.82 -12.57
N SER A 44 -16.44 -6.44 -11.69
CA SER A 44 -17.42 -5.72 -10.86
C SER A 44 -16.77 -4.81 -9.79
N LYS A 45 -15.49 -4.98 -9.56
CA LYS A 45 -14.67 -4.17 -8.62
C LYS A 45 -13.96 -3.00 -9.30
N ASN A 46 -14.20 -2.78 -10.59
CA ASN A 46 -13.68 -1.61 -11.28
C ASN A 46 -14.38 -0.35 -10.76
N ARG A 47 -13.59 0.67 -10.46
CA ARG A 47 -14.07 1.97 -10.00
C ARG A 47 -13.32 3.07 -10.74
N ASP A 48 -14.03 4.11 -11.12
CA ASP A 48 -13.44 5.33 -11.65
C ASP A 48 -12.56 6.00 -10.58
N VAL A 49 -11.40 6.52 -11.00
CA VAL A 49 -10.41 7.14 -10.10
C VAL A 49 -11.00 8.37 -9.38
N LYS A 50 -11.80 9.17 -10.07
CA LYS A 50 -12.46 10.35 -9.47
C LYS A 50 -13.49 9.94 -8.42
N CYS A 51 -14.24 8.86 -8.66
CA CYS A 51 -15.15 8.31 -7.65
C CYS A 51 -14.40 7.82 -6.41
N LEU A 52 -13.25 7.13 -6.60
CA LEU A 52 -12.40 6.71 -5.49
C LEU A 52 -11.85 7.91 -4.71
N PHE A 53 -11.42 8.96 -5.42
CA PHE A 53 -10.95 10.19 -4.79
C PHE A 53 -12.04 10.84 -3.94
N GLN A 54 -13.29 10.91 -4.40
CA GLN A 54 -14.40 11.45 -3.60
C GLN A 54 -14.64 10.71 -2.29
N ILE A 55 -14.45 9.37 -2.28
CA ILE A 55 -14.53 8.58 -1.04
C ILE A 55 -13.46 9.06 -0.05
N ILE A 56 -12.20 9.19 -0.50
CA ILE A 56 -11.11 9.62 0.38
C ILE A 56 -11.27 11.07 0.81
N LEU A 57 -11.72 11.94 -0.10
CA LEU A 57 -12.02 13.34 0.21
C LEU A 57 -13.11 13.47 1.28
N ASN A 58 -14.16 12.64 1.23
CA ASN A 58 -15.20 12.66 2.26
C ASN A 58 -14.65 12.19 3.63
N ILE A 59 -13.79 11.16 3.65
CA ILE A 59 -13.09 10.75 4.89
C ILE A 59 -12.27 11.94 5.44
N SER A 60 -11.54 12.66 4.59
CA SER A 60 -10.64 13.75 5.00
C SER A 60 -11.38 15.01 5.52
N LYS A 61 -12.65 15.20 5.17
CA LYS A 61 -13.47 16.30 5.70
C LYS A 61 -13.78 16.15 7.18
N GLU A 62 -13.94 14.93 7.63
CA GLU A 62 -14.34 14.61 9.00
C GLU A 62 -13.18 14.10 9.87
N ASN A 63 -12.05 13.75 9.23
CA ASN A 63 -10.95 13.06 9.90
C ASN A 63 -9.60 13.58 9.41
N HIS A 64 -8.61 13.60 10.29
CA HIS A 64 -7.24 13.85 9.92
C HIS A 64 -6.59 12.61 9.31
N ILE A 65 -6.10 12.69 8.09
CA ILE A 65 -5.39 11.62 7.38
C ILE A 65 -3.90 11.92 7.38
N ASP A 66 -3.11 11.17 8.16
CA ASP A 66 -1.64 11.31 8.17
C ASP A 66 -1.01 10.77 6.89
N GLY A 67 -1.57 9.69 6.33
CA GLY A 67 -1.02 9.11 5.11
C GLY A 67 -1.97 8.14 4.41
N ILE A 68 -1.56 7.73 3.22
CA ILE A 68 -2.30 6.76 2.40
C ILE A 68 -1.36 5.61 2.03
N THR A 69 -1.87 4.37 2.08
CA THR A 69 -1.10 3.18 1.70
C THR A 69 -1.83 2.39 0.63
N PHE A 70 -1.16 2.11 -0.47
CA PHE A 70 -1.63 1.20 -1.51
C PHE A 70 -0.97 -0.17 -1.33
N THR A 71 -1.78 -1.22 -1.29
CA THR A 71 -1.38 -2.61 -1.11
C THR A 71 -2.43 -3.54 -1.75
N GLY A 72 -2.47 -4.81 -1.37
CA GLY A 72 -3.50 -5.77 -1.77
C GLY A 72 -3.02 -6.78 -2.78
N GLY A 73 -3.46 -6.70 -4.05
CA GLY A 73 -2.83 -7.30 -5.20
C GLY A 73 -1.47 -6.63 -5.45
N ASP A 74 -1.14 -6.30 -6.69
CA ASP A 74 0.01 -5.43 -6.95
C ASP A 74 -0.50 -4.09 -7.51
N PRO A 75 -0.37 -2.98 -6.78
CA PRO A 75 -0.81 -1.67 -7.26
C PRO A 75 -0.17 -1.24 -8.58
N LEU A 76 1.09 -1.64 -8.86
CA LEU A 76 1.76 -1.28 -10.11
C LEU A 76 1.21 -2.03 -11.34
N GLU A 77 0.42 -3.08 -11.18
CA GLU A 77 -0.28 -3.71 -12.31
C GLU A 77 -1.42 -2.83 -12.88
N GLN A 78 -1.74 -1.74 -12.18
CA GLN A 78 -2.71 -0.71 -12.63
C GLN A 78 -2.02 0.66 -12.66
N PHE A 79 -0.84 0.72 -13.27
CA PHE A 79 0.10 1.83 -13.13
C PHE A 79 -0.49 3.19 -13.50
N ASN A 80 -1.14 3.30 -14.66
CA ASN A 80 -1.65 4.58 -15.15
C ASN A 80 -2.73 5.15 -14.23
N GLU A 81 -3.70 4.34 -13.83
CA GLU A 81 -4.76 4.74 -12.91
C GLU A 81 -4.21 5.02 -11.49
N LEU A 82 -3.17 4.27 -11.07
CA LEU A 82 -2.51 4.51 -9.80
C LEU A 82 -1.85 5.90 -9.77
N ILE A 83 -1.11 6.26 -10.82
CA ILE A 83 -0.44 7.58 -10.90
C ILE A 83 -1.46 8.70 -10.97
N GLU A 84 -2.54 8.56 -11.74
CA GLU A 84 -3.65 9.51 -11.77
C GLU A 84 -4.25 9.70 -10.37
N PHE A 85 -4.53 8.60 -9.66
CA PHE A 85 -5.12 8.64 -8.33
C PHE A 85 -4.18 9.29 -7.32
N ILE A 86 -2.91 8.92 -7.31
CA ILE A 86 -1.89 9.55 -6.45
C ILE A 86 -1.82 11.06 -6.70
N GLY A 87 -1.90 11.50 -7.96
CA GLY A 87 -1.92 12.92 -8.32
C GLY A 87 -3.05 13.69 -7.61
N LEU A 88 -4.24 13.12 -7.54
CA LEU A 88 -5.38 13.70 -6.82
C LEU A 88 -5.19 13.67 -5.30
N LEU A 89 -4.65 12.55 -4.76
CA LEU A 89 -4.48 12.34 -3.32
C LEU A 89 -3.41 13.24 -2.69
N LYS A 90 -2.48 13.79 -3.47
CA LYS A 90 -1.50 14.79 -3.00
C LYS A 90 -2.14 16.08 -2.45
N ASN A 91 -3.38 16.35 -2.80
CA ASN A 91 -4.15 17.45 -2.21
C ASN A 91 -4.59 17.18 -0.76
N ILE A 92 -4.51 15.90 -0.31
CA ILE A 92 -4.90 15.48 1.05
C ILE A 92 -3.65 15.24 1.91
N THR A 93 -2.68 14.49 1.39
CA THR A 93 -1.43 14.20 2.09
C THR A 93 -0.29 13.93 1.13
N ASN A 94 0.94 14.27 1.56
CA ASN A 94 2.18 13.94 0.85
C ASN A 94 2.83 12.64 1.36
N ASP A 95 2.23 11.95 2.32
CA ASP A 95 2.69 10.65 2.81
C ASP A 95 1.91 9.54 2.13
N ILE A 96 2.35 9.16 0.93
CA ILE A 96 1.76 8.06 0.16
C ILE A 96 2.78 6.94 0.03
N LEU A 97 2.41 5.77 0.53
CA LEU A 97 3.19 4.53 0.51
C LEU A 97 2.57 3.55 -0.49
N VAL A 98 3.38 3.00 -1.37
CA VAL A 98 2.96 1.98 -2.34
C VAL A 98 3.79 0.71 -2.15
N TYR A 99 3.12 -0.44 -2.12
CA TYR A 99 3.76 -1.75 -2.16
C TYR A 99 3.75 -2.30 -3.59
N THR A 100 4.83 -2.98 -3.98
CA THR A 100 4.88 -3.76 -5.22
C THR A 100 5.75 -5.00 -5.06
N GLY A 101 5.42 -6.05 -5.80
CA GLY A 101 6.25 -7.25 -5.90
C GLY A 101 7.38 -7.15 -6.92
N ASP A 102 7.47 -6.08 -7.70
CA ASP A 102 8.58 -5.83 -8.60
C ASP A 102 9.74 -5.15 -7.87
N TYR A 103 10.99 -5.43 -8.27
CA TYR A 103 12.10 -4.59 -7.86
C TYR A 103 12.12 -3.31 -8.71
N PHE A 104 12.19 -2.16 -8.07
CA PHE A 104 12.23 -0.85 -8.73
C PHE A 104 13.33 -0.76 -9.80
N LYS A 105 14.52 -1.32 -9.51
CA LYS A 105 15.67 -1.33 -10.41
C LYS A 105 15.42 -2.10 -11.72
N ASP A 106 14.48 -3.05 -11.72
CA ASP A 106 14.20 -3.93 -12.86
C ASP A 106 13.03 -3.43 -13.71
N LEU A 107 12.37 -2.33 -13.30
CA LEU A 107 11.32 -1.66 -14.07
C LEU A 107 11.91 -0.87 -15.25
N GLY A 108 11.10 -0.64 -16.29
CA GLY A 108 11.48 0.22 -17.40
C GLY A 108 11.80 1.66 -16.94
N LYS A 109 12.75 2.32 -17.63
CA LYS A 109 13.21 3.66 -17.22
C LYS A 109 12.09 4.69 -17.12
N ASP A 110 11.15 4.69 -18.06
CA ASP A 110 10.01 5.61 -18.05
C ASP A 110 9.13 5.41 -16.82
N ILE A 111 8.88 4.15 -16.44
CA ILE A 111 8.13 3.79 -15.22
C ILE A 111 8.90 4.24 -13.97
N GLN A 112 10.22 4.02 -13.94
CA GLN A 112 11.05 4.48 -12.82
C GLN A 112 10.98 5.99 -12.63
N GLU A 113 11.04 6.79 -13.71
CA GLU A 113 10.96 8.25 -13.62
C GLU A 113 9.57 8.72 -13.13
N GLU A 114 8.48 8.12 -13.63
CA GLU A 114 7.14 8.44 -13.16
C GLU A 114 6.94 8.05 -11.68
N ILE A 115 7.51 6.92 -11.24
CA ILE A 115 7.51 6.52 -9.82
C ILE A 115 8.25 7.55 -8.97
N LYS A 116 9.47 7.93 -9.34
CA LYS A 116 10.27 8.93 -8.61
C LYS A 116 9.54 10.25 -8.44
N LYS A 117 8.83 10.69 -9.48
CA LYS A 117 8.08 11.95 -9.51
C LYS A 117 6.82 11.91 -8.66
N ASN A 118 6.12 10.78 -8.64
CA ASN A 118 4.76 10.71 -8.13
C ASN A 118 4.62 9.95 -6.79
N ILE A 119 5.42 8.93 -6.55
CA ILE A 119 5.31 8.06 -5.37
C ILE A 119 6.34 8.47 -4.32
N PRO A 120 5.93 9.01 -3.16
CA PRO A 120 6.85 9.45 -2.11
C PRO A 120 7.65 8.31 -1.49
N ILE A 121 7.01 7.15 -1.27
CA ILE A 121 7.62 5.96 -0.65
C ILE A 121 7.17 4.72 -1.39
N LEU A 122 8.14 3.89 -1.77
CA LEU A 122 7.90 2.58 -2.39
C LEU A 122 8.49 1.47 -1.52
N ILE A 123 7.71 0.43 -1.26
CA ILE A 123 8.23 -0.87 -0.79
C ILE A 123 8.22 -1.80 -1.99
N ASP A 124 9.42 -2.20 -2.42
CA ASP A 124 9.65 -2.97 -3.62
C ASP A 124 10.17 -4.37 -3.35
N GLY A 125 9.94 -5.27 -4.29
CA GLY A 125 10.43 -6.65 -4.29
C GLY A 125 9.37 -7.68 -3.91
N PRO A 126 9.50 -8.92 -4.42
CA PRO A 126 8.55 -9.98 -4.19
C PRO A 126 8.54 -10.42 -2.72
N TYR A 127 7.37 -10.81 -2.23
CA TYR A 127 7.28 -11.47 -0.93
C TYR A 127 7.91 -12.85 -1.01
N ILE A 128 8.83 -13.12 -0.10
CA ILE A 128 9.49 -14.42 0.08
C ILE A 128 9.19 -14.89 1.49
N ASP A 129 8.38 -15.93 1.61
CA ASP A 129 7.86 -16.42 2.88
C ASP A 129 8.98 -16.85 3.86
N GLU A 130 10.03 -17.48 3.36
CA GLU A 130 11.19 -17.90 4.13
C GLU A 130 12.00 -16.73 4.73
N LEU A 131 11.78 -15.51 4.22
CA LEU A 131 12.44 -14.29 4.69
C LEU A 131 11.51 -13.38 5.52
N ASN A 132 10.35 -13.88 5.93
CA ASN A 132 9.44 -13.17 6.82
C ASN A 132 9.84 -13.38 8.28
N PHE A 133 10.71 -12.51 8.81
CA PHE A 133 11.18 -12.55 10.20
C PHE A 133 10.51 -11.46 11.04
N LYS A 134 10.43 -11.66 12.37
CA LYS A 134 9.80 -10.72 13.32
C LYS A 134 10.45 -9.33 13.35
N ASP A 135 11.74 -9.24 13.06
CA ASP A 135 12.51 -8.00 13.02
C ASP A 135 12.32 -7.20 11.73
N VAL A 136 11.73 -7.79 10.69
CA VAL A 136 11.41 -7.11 9.44
C VAL A 136 10.15 -6.28 9.64
N LYS A 137 10.31 -4.97 9.83
CA LYS A 137 9.19 -4.05 10.10
C LYS A 137 8.66 -3.44 8.80
N LEU A 138 7.33 -3.27 8.69
CA LEU A 138 6.60 -2.66 7.57
C LEU A 138 6.73 -3.42 6.22
N ARG A 139 7.71 -4.29 6.07
CA ARG A 139 7.91 -5.15 4.89
C ARG A 139 7.40 -6.55 5.19
N GLY A 140 6.93 -7.25 4.17
CA GLY A 140 6.51 -8.65 4.30
C GLY A 140 7.69 -9.61 4.48
N SER A 141 8.84 -9.30 3.86
CA SER A 141 10.05 -10.12 3.91
C SER A 141 11.34 -9.30 3.82
N LYS A 142 12.45 -9.86 4.28
CA LYS A 142 13.74 -9.17 4.44
C LYS A 142 14.36 -8.68 3.12
N ASN A 143 14.09 -9.35 2.03
CA ASN A 143 14.57 -8.99 0.69
C ASN A 143 13.94 -7.72 0.12
N GLN A 144 12.77 -7.31 0.62
CA GLN A 144 12.11 -6.09 0.17
C GLN A 144 12.85 -4.83 0.65
N ASN A 145 12.85 -3.77 -0.16
CA ASN A 145 13.47 -2.50 0.17
C ASN A 145 12.42 -1.44 0.49
N ILE A 146 12.79 -0.42 1.26
CA ILE A 146 12.01 0.80 1.45
C ILE A 146 12.75 1.95 0.77
N ILE A 147 12.19 2.44 -0.31
CA ILE A 147 12.77 3.51 -1.12
C ILE A 147 12.04 4.82 -0.79
N TYR A 148 12.80 5.82 -0.35
CA TYR A 148 12.28 7.14 0.01
C TYR A 148 12.60 8.14 -1.11
N PHE A 149 11.68 8.39 -2.01
CA PHE A 149 11.79 9.48 -2.98
C PHE A 149 11.53 10.83 -2.29
N ASN A 150 10.59 10.88 -1.34
CA ASN A 150 10.47 12.01 -0.40
C ASN A 150 11.32 11.74 0.85
N LYS A 151 12.55 12.26 0.85
CA LYS A 151 13.51 12.08 1.96
C LYS A 151 13.03 12.66 3.30
N LYS A 152 12.11 13.65 3.30
CA LYS A 152 11.57 14.27 4.52
C LYS A 152 10.80 13.27 5.38
N LEU A 153 10.18 12.26 4.78
CA LEU A 153 9.41 11.23 5.47
C LEU A 153 10.29 10.17 6.18
N ARG A 154 11.58 10.08 5.82
CA ARG A 154 12.48 9.02 6.30
C ARG A 154 12.56 8.93 7.82
N HIS A 155 12.59 10.07 8.51
CA HIS A 155 12.69 10.10 9.99
C HIS A 155 11.45 9.50 10.64
N THR A 156 10.25 9.93 10.22
CA THR A 156 8.96 9.43 10.70
C THR A 156 8.81 7.92 10.50
N TYR A 157 9.21 7.42 9.33
CA TYR A 157 9.17 5.98 9.06
C TYR A 157 10.20 5.19 9.88
N LYS A 158 11.39 5.72 10.14
CA LYS A 158 12.35 5.10 11.05
C LYS A 158 11.82 4.99 12.46
N GLN A 159 11.19 6.04 12.99
CA GLN A 159 10.54 6.02 14.30
C GLN A 159 9.37 5.02 14.34
N TYR A 160 8.56 4.94 13.30
CA TYR A 160 7.49 3.93 13.20
C TYR A 160 8.06 2.51 13.24
N MET A 161 9.12 2.24 12.49
CA MET A 161 9.76 0.92 12.42
C MET A 161 10.59 0.56 13.64
N SER A 162 10.85 1.46 14.58
CA SER A 162 11.49 1.12 15.85
C SER A 162 10.55 0.39 16.82
N LYS A 163 9.24 0.43 16.55
CA LYS A 163 8.23 -0.28 17.33
C LYS A 163 8.09 -1.73 16.82
N ASP A 164 7.48 -2.58 17.63
CA ASP A 164 7.15 -3.94 17.20
C ASP A 164 6.09 -3.96 16.09
N ARG A 165 6.00 -5.10 15.38
CA ARG A 165 4.90 -5.33 14.43
C ARG A 165 3.58 -5.25 15.18
N MET A 166 2.63 -4.56 14.57
CA MET A 166 1.27 -4.43 15.08
C MET A 166 0.29 -5.10 14.11
N ILE A 167 -0.75 -5.70 14.67
CA ILE A 167 -1.90 -6.21 13.94
C ILE A 167 -3.13 -5.45 14.44
N GLN A 168 -3.92 -4.97 13.51
CA GLN A 168 -5.20 -4.31 13.79
C GLN A 168 -6.33 -5.14 13.21
N ASN A 169 -7.32 -5.46 14.04
CA ASN A 169 -8.52 -6.15 13.61
C ASN A 169 -9.62 -5.13 13.32
N VAL A 170 -10.22 -5.23 12.13
CA VAL A 170 -11.29 -4.36 11.65
C VAL A 170 -12.51 -5.21 11.30
N ILE A 171 -13.68 -4.80 11.76
CA ILE A 171 -14.94 -5.44 11.38
C ILE A 171 -15.49 -4.73 10.16
N MET A 172 -15.71 -5.47 9.08
CA MET A 172 -16.32 -4.98 7.85
C MET A 172 -17.56 -5.81 7.52
N GLY A 173 -18.74 -5.30 7.83
CA GLY A 173 -19.98 -6.06 7.77
C GLY A 173 -19.94 -7.24 8.75
N ARG A 174 -20.02 -8.48 8.24
CA ARG A 174 -19.93 -9.72 9.04
C ARG A 174 -18.54 -10.36 9.03
N LYS A 175 -17.53 -9.70 8.49
CA LYS A 175 -16.17 -10.23 8.37
C LYS A 175 -15.22 -9.50 9.30
N LEU A 176 -14.35 -10.27 9.96
CA LEU A 176 -13.18 -9.75 10.67
C LEU A 176 -12.00 -9.74 9.68
N ILE A 177 -11.37 -8.57 9.54
CA ILE A 177 -10.20 -8.38 8.70
C ILE A 177 -9.03 -8.05 9.61
N SER A 178 -8.00 -8.87 9.56
CA SER A 178 -6.75 -8.63 10.27
C SER A 178 -5.78 -7.89 9.35
N VAL A 179 -5.35 -6.70 9.77
CA VAL A 179 -4.51 -5.78 8.98
C VAL A 179 -3.16 -5.61 9.64
N GLY A 180 -2.11 -5.79 8.88
CA GLY A 180 -0.72 -5.65 9.33
C GLY A 180 0.20 -6.66 8.64
N ILE A 181 1.47 -6.64 9.03
CA ILE A 181 2.45 -7.64 8.57
C ILE A 181 2.45 -8.79 9.58
N HIS A 182 1.83 -9.90 9.21
CA HIS A 182 1.73 -11.07 10.06
C HIS A 182 3.08 -11.76 10.24
N ASN A 183 3.32 -12.26 11.45
CA ASN A 183 4.43 -13.17 11.71
C ASN A 183 4.07 -14.58 11.19
N LYS A 184 5.09 -15.34 10.82
CA LYS A 184 4.97 -16.79 10.74
C LYS A 184 4.73 -17.40 12.10
#